data_0497c9e2241275ded9d698bba4619e0b
#
_entry.id   0497c9e2241275ded9d698bba4619e0b
#
_cell.length_a   1.000
_cell.length_b   1.000
_cell.length_c   1.000
_cell.angle_alpha   90.00
_cell.angle_beta   90.00
_cell.angle_gamma   90.00
#
_symmetry.space_group_name_H-M   'P 1'
#
loop_
_entity.id
_entity.type
_entity.pdbx_description
1 polymer ?
#
loop_
_entity_poly.entity_id
_entity_poly.type
_entity_poly.pdbx_seq_one_letter_code
_entity_poly.pdbx_strand_id
1 'polypeptide(L)'
;MSDFNITVAEYQEFHDYLEESCGIVLGPNRQYLVTSRLHMLLRHAAIDTLSHLMERLRSGDSRLRIDVIDAMTTNETSWFRDTVPFEVLDRVILEDLYARKVNDATFWSAACSSGQEVYSMSMVIEEFMSRRAMALRNSTILATDISTKMLNQARSAVYGEAQLDRGLSAKRRTVHFEPFESGFRVKDKVRSRVRFKEQNLQQEIATLGKFDCIFCRNVL
;
A
#
# COMPACT_ATOMS: atom_id res chain seq x y z
N MET A 1 -31.87 -8.33 11.82
CA MET A 1 -30.73 -7.62 11.19
C MET A 1 -31.35 -6.69 10.18
N SER A 2 -31.36 -5.40 10.39
CA SER A 2 -31.83 -4.46 9.37
C SER A 2 -30.87 -4.55 8.20
N ASP A 3 -31.32 -5.07 7.08
CA ASP A 3 -30.56 -5.00 5.83
C ASP A 3 -30.36 -3.53 5.48
N PHE A 4 -29.09 -3.10 5.48
CA PHE A 4 -28.71 -1.78 5.04
C PHE A 4 -28.96 -1.71 3.53
N ASN A 5 -30.15 -1.25 3.18
CA ASN A 5 -30.61 -1.20 1.78
C ASN A 5 -30.18 0.15 1.19
N ILE A 6 -29.38 0.09 0.13
CA ILE A 6 -28.85 1.26 -0.57
C ILE A 6 -29.68 1.48 -1.84
N THR A 7 -30.31 2.63 -1.95
CA THR A 7 -30.99 3.05 -3.16
C THR A 7 -29.99 3.37 -4.28
N VAL A 8 -30.47 3.39 -5.51
CA VAL A 8 -29.63 3.76 -6.67
C VAL A 8 -29.08 5.19 -6.53
N ALA A 9 -29.88 6.12 -6.03
CA ALA A 9 -29.47 7.50 -5.83
C ALA A 9 -28.39 7.64 -4.76
N GLU A 10 -28.55 7.00 -3.60
CA GLU A 10 -27.53 6.99 -2.54
C GLU A 10 -26.22 6.33 -3.02
N TYR A 11 -26.33 5.26 -3.80
CA TYR A 11 -25.16 4.60 -4.37
C TYR A 11 -24.40 5.55 -5.31
N GLN A 12 -25.09 6.26 -6.19
CA GLN A 12 -24.46 7.21 -7.12
C GLN A 12 -23.77 8.35 -6.37
N GLU A 13 -24.43 8.91 -5.37
CA GLU A 13 -23.86 9.96 -4.51
C GLU A 13 -22.59 9.50 -3.80
N PHE A 14 -22.59 8.29 -3.27
CA PHE A 14 -21.41 7.71 -2.60
C PHE A 14 -20.28 7.37 -3.59
N HIS A 15 -20.63 6.88 -4.78
CA HIS A 15 -19.69 6.63 -5.88
C HIS A 15 -18.94 7.93 -6.23
N ASP A 16 -19.69 9.00 -6.51
CA ASP A 16 -19.12 10.30 -6.91
C ASP A 16 -18.21 10.86 -5.81
N TYR A 17 -18.64 10.74 -4.56
CA TYR A 17 -17.83 11.14 -3.41
C TYR A 17 -16.50 10.36 -3.32
N LEU A 18 -16.50 9.05 -3.55
CA LEU A 18 -15.28 8.24 -3.51
C LEU A 18 -14.34 8.57 -4.66
N GLU A 19 -14.88 8.74 -5.87
CA GLU A 19 -14.10 9.14 -7.03
C GLU A 19 -13.42 10.50 -6.81
N GLU A 20 -14.14 11.51 -6.35
CA GLU A 20 -13.60 12.83 -6.05
C GLU A 20 -12.59 12.81 -4.88
N SER A 21 -12.88 12.02 -3.84
CA SER A 21 -12.08 12.03 -2.62
C SER A 21 -10.80 11.24 -2.71
N CYS A 22 -10.78 10.14 -3.48
CA CYS A 22 -9.66 9.19 -3.47
C CYS A 22 -9.44 8.41 -4.79
N GLY A 23 -10.20 8.69 -5.85
CA GLY A 23 -10.07 8.04 -7.15
C GLY A 23 -10.62 6.62 -7.21
N ILE A 24 -11.35 6.17 -6.19
CA ILE A 24 -11.97 4.85 -6.22
C ILE A 24 -13.23 4.92 -7.08
N VAL A 25 -13.18 4.30 -8.25
CA VAL A 25 -14.34 4.18 -9.16
C VAL A 25 -15.05 2.86 -8.88
N LEU A 26 -16.27 2.95 -8.39
CA LEU A 26 -17.15 1.78 -8.21
C LEU A 26 -17.86 1.49 -9.54
N GLY A 27 -17.81 0.24 -10.01
CA GLY A 27 -18.56 -0.18 -11.19
C GLY A 27 -20.09 -0.13 -10.95
N PRO A 28 -20.92 -0.17 -11.99
CA PRO A 28 -22.36 -0.14 -11.84
C PRO A 28 -22.88 -1.33 -11.03
N ASN A 29 -23.98 -1.12 -10.30
CA ASN A 29 -24.68 -2.17 -9.52
C ASN A 29 -23.80 -2.87 -8.45
N ARG A 30 -22.90 -2.13 -7.79
CA ARG A 30 -22.02 -2.65 -6.73
C ARG A 30 -22.48 -2.30 -5.32
N GLN A 31 -23.80 -2.03 -5.11
CA GLN A 31 -24.37 -1.70 -3.78
C GLN A 31 -24.00 -2.76 -2.73
N TYR A 32 -24.00 -4.04 -3.09
CA TYR A 32 -23.62 -5.14 -2.21
C TYR A 32 -22.19 -5.01 -1.68
N LEU A 33 -21.29 -4.48 -2.50
CA LEU A 33 -19.89 -4.26 -2.10
C LEU A 33 -19.78 -3.14 -1.07
N VAL A 34 -20.51 -2.04 -1.28
CA VAL A 34 -20.60 -0.92 -0.32
C VAL A 34 -21.17 -1.41 1.01
N THR A 35 -22.32 -2.10 0.97
CA THR A 35 -22.95 -2.69 2.15
C THR A 35 -21.98 -3.60 2.90
N SER A 36 -21.34 -4.55 2.21
CA SER A 36 -20.43 -5.52 2.80
C SER A 36 -19.22 -4.86 3.46
N ARG A 37 -18.61 -3.87 2.80
CA ARG A 37 -17.39 -3.22 3.28
C ARG A 37 -17.66 -2.23 4.40
N LEU A 38 -18.78 -1.51 4.35
CA LEU A 38 -19.09 -0.50 5.34
C LEU A 38 -19.87 -1.04 6.56
N HIS A 39 -20.45 -2.23 6.49
CA HIS A 39 -21.32 -2.77 7.54
C HIS A 39 -20.76 -2.63 8.97
N MET A 40 -19.53 -3.05 9.19
CA MET A 40 -18.89 -2.98 10.51
C MET A 40 -18.60 -1.52 10.92
N LEU A 41 -18.15 -0.71 10.00
CA LEU A 41 -17.88 0.70 10.22
C LEU A 41 -19.15 1.45 10.65
N LEU A 42 -20.24 1.27 9.89
CA LEU A 42 -21.51 1.94 10.14
C LEU A 42 -22.09 1.55 11.50
N ARG A 43 -22.01 0.27 11.86
CA ARG A 43 -22.42 -0.20 13.20
C ARG A 43 -21.63 0.45 14.32
N HIS A 44 -20.30 0.53 14.21
CA HIS A 44 -19.45 1.15 15.22
C HIS A 44 -19.66 2.66 15.33
N ALA A 45 -19.99 3.32 14.20
CA ALA A 45 -20.25 4.75 14.15
C ALA A 45 -21.71 5.13 14.48
N ALA A 46 -22.58 4.16 14.79
CA ALA A 46 -24.03 4.34 14.99
C ALA A 46 -24.70 5.08 13.81
N ILE A 47 -24.39 4.64 12.58
CA ILE A 47 -24.93 5.17 11.33
C ILE A 47 -25.83 4.11 10.70
N ASP A 48 -27.10 4.44 10.48
CA ASP A 48 -28.10 3.48 10.02
C ASP A 48 -28.38 3.53 8.51
N THR A 49 -27.98 4.62 7.83
CA THR A 49 -28.24 4.83 6.40
C THR A 49 -27.03 5.41 5.68
N LEU A 50 -26.95 5.18 4.37
CA LEU A 50 -25.88 5.78 3.54
C LEU A 50 -26.04 7.31 3.47
N SER A 51 -27.27 7.82 3.45
CA SER A 51 -27.54 9.26 3.48
C SER A 51 -26.98 9.90 4.77
N HIS A 52 -27.16 9.28 5.94
CA HIS A 52 -26.57 9.76 7.20
C HIS A 52 -25.03 9.72 7.17
N LEU A 53 -24.43 8.68 6.55
CA LEU A 53 -22.99 8.65 6.31
C LEU A 53 -22.54 9.85 5.47
N MET A 54 -23.22 10.11 4.36
CA MET A 54 -22.89 11.21 3.45
C MET A 54 -23.01 12.58 4.13
N GLU A 55 -24.05 12.79 4.95
CA GLU A 55 -24.20 14.00 5.74
C GLU A 55 -22.99 14.23 6.67
N ARG A 56 -22.57 13.21 7.41
CA ARG A 56 -21.39 13.31 8.29
C ARG A 56 -20.09 13.55 7.52
N LEU A 57 -19.89 12.89 6.39
CA LEU A 57 -18.71 13.10 5.54
C LEU A 57 -18.65 14.53 5.01
N ARG A 58 -19.80 15.10 4.58
CA ARG A 58 -19.92 16.49 4.12
C ARG A 58 -19.73 17.51 5.25
N SER A 59 -20.09 17.17 6.47
CA SER A 59 -19.86 18.02 7.65
C SER A 59 -18.39 18.10 8.09
N GLY A 60 -17.49 17.34 7.41
CA GLY A 60 -16.05 17.39 7.64
C GLY A 60 -15.54 16.41 8.70
N ASP A 61 -16.25 15.33 8.99
CA ASP A 61 -15.78 14.27 9.89
C ASP A 61 -14.55 13.56 9.28
N SER A 62 -13.37 14.11 9.55
CA SER A 62 -12.11 13.63 8.98
C SER A 62 -11.77 12.20 9.41
N ARG A 63 -12.14 11.80 10.62
CA ARG A 63 -11.91 10.44 11.11
C ARG A 63 -12.76 9.44 10.34
N LEU A 64 -14.05 9.72 10.23
CA LEU A 64 -14.97 8.89 9.48
C LEU A 64 -14.57 8.77 8.01
N ARG A 65 -14.09 9.87 7.40
CA ARG A 65 -13.55 9.86 6.03
C ARG A 65 -12.40 8.86 5.87
N ILE A 66 -11.42 8.88 6.76
CA ILE A 66 -10.29 7.93 6.75
C ILE A 66 -10.82 6.49 6.87
N ASP A 67 -11.70 6.23 7.81
CA ASP A 67 -12.23 4.90 8.06
C ASP A 67 -13.06 4.38 6.86
N VAL A 68 -13.78 5.26 6.15
CA VAL A 68 -14.50 4.93 4.90
C VAL A 68 -13.53 4.60 3.77
N ILE A 69 -12.51 5.42 3.54
CA ILE A 69 -11.48 5.16 2.52
C ILE A 69 -10.78 3.84 2.81
N ASP A 70 -10.37 3.60 4.07
CA ASP A 70 -9.74 2.34 4.48
C ASP A 70 -10.65 1.13 4.24
N ALA A 71 -11.95 1.25 4.48
CA ALA A 71 -12.91 0.19 4.23
C ALA A 71 -13.16 -0.06 2.74
N MET A 72 -13.09 0.99 1.90
CA MET A 72 -13.38 0.91 0.48
C MET A 72 -12.17 0.56 -0.39
N THR A 73 -10.95 0.72 0.11
CA THR A 73 -9.72 0.31 -0.59
C THR A 73 -9.63 -1.21 -0.73
N THR A 74 -9.07 -1.66 -1.86
CA THR A 74 -8.74 -3.08 -2.09
C THR A 74 -7.25 -3.27 -1.87
N ASN A 75 -6.89 -3.81 -0.71
CA ASN A 75 -5.51 -3.87 -0.24
C ASN A 75 -4.83 -5.22 -0.53
N GLU A 76 -5.16 -5.87 -1.66
CA GLU A 76 -4.56 -7.15 -1.99
C GLU A 76 -3.12 -6.97 -2.47
N THR A 77 -2.19 -7.60 -1.76
CA THR A 77 -0.76 -7.58 -2.08
C THR A 77 -0.10 -8.92 -1.74
N SER A 78 1.05 -9.19 -2.34
CA SER A 78 1.86 -10.38 -2.05
C SER A 78 3.35 -10.08 -2.28
N TRP A 79 4.21 -10.92 -1.72
CA TRP A 79 5.65 -10.81 -1.93
C TRP A 79 6.00 -11.09 -3.39
N PHE A 80 6.86 -10.24 -3.96
CA PHE A 80 7.34 -10.40 -5.34
C PHE A 80 6.23 -10.60 -6.37
N ARG A 81 5.05 -9.97 -6.16
CA ARG A 81 3.89 -10.06 -7.06
C ARG A 81 4.31 -9.80 -8.51
N ASP A 82 3.92 -10.72 -9.42
CA ASP A 82 4.22 -10.73 -10.86
C ASP A 82 5.71 -10.88 -11.21
N THR A 83 6.61 -11.12 -10.28
CA THR A 83 8.05 -11.42 -10.39
C THR A 83 8.83 -10.50 -11.35
N VAL A 84 8.41 -10.33 -12.60
CA VAL A 84 9.09 -9.56 -13.66
C VAL A 84 9.52 -8.16 -13.24
N PRO A 85 8.69 -7.31 -12.58
CA PRO A 85 9.13 -5.99 -12.14
C PRO A 85 10.36 -6.01 -11.23
N PHE A 86 10.46 -7.04 -10.38
CA PHE A 86 11.60 -7.20 -9.47
C PHE A 86 12.85 -7.74 -10.19
N GLU A 87 12.68 -8.54 -11.24
CA GLU A 87 13.78 -8.94 -12.14
C GLU A 87 14.30 -7.76 -12.95
N VAL A 88 13.41 -6.91 -13.45
CA VAL A 88 13.78 -5.66 -14.14
C VAL A 88 14.51 -4.72 -13.17
N LEU A 89 14.01 -4.57 -11.95
CA LEU A 89 14.71 -3.80 -10.92
C LEU A 89 16.14 -4.33 -10.74
N ASP A 90 16.33 -5.63 -10.52
CA ASP A 90 17.63 -6.25 -10.25
C ASP A 90 18.59 -6.16 -11.44
N ARG A 91 18.13 -6.58 -12.62
CA ARG A 91 19.02 -6.82 -13.78
C ARG A 91 19.19 -5.64 -14.72
N VAL A 92 18.30 -4.66 -14.63
CA VAL A 92 18.32 -3.50 -15.54
C VAL A 92 18.55 -2.21 -14.73
N ILE A 93 17.65 -1.88 -13.83
CA ILE A 93 17.68 -0.58 -13.14
C ILE A 93 18.90 -0.48 -12.20
N LEU A 94 19.11 -1.48 -11.33
CA LEU A 94 20.22 -1.46 -10.38
C LEU A 94 21.59 -1.60 -11.07
N GLU A 95 21.70 -2.35 -12.17
CA GLU A 95 22.93 -2.43 -12.96
C GLU A 95 23.24 -1.11 -13.68
N ASP A 96 22.23 -0.40 -14.22
CA ASP A 96 22.43 0.94 -14.80
C ASP A 96 22.89 1.95 -13.75
N LEU A 97 22.21 2.00 -12.60
CA LEU A 97 22.59 2.88 -11.50
C LEU A 97 24.01 2.58 -10.98
N TYR A 98 24.38 1.30 -10.91
CA TYR A 98 25.74 0.88 -10.56
C TYR A 98 26.78 1.33 -11.59
N ALA A 99 26.51 1.13 -12.88
CA ALA A 99 27.40 1.56 -13.97
C ALA A 99 27.62 3.08 -13.95
N ARG A 100 26.59 3.85 -13.59
CA ARG A 100 26.63 5.31 -13.43
C ARG A 100 27.22 5.76 -12.08
N LYS A 101 27.62 4.84 -11.21
CA LYS A 101 28.19 5.11 -9.87
C LYS A 101 27.26 5.90 -8.94
N VAL A 102 25.94 5.69 -9.05
CA VAL A 102 24.95 6.31 -8.17
C VAL A 102 24.98 5.60 -6.81
N ASN A 103 25.16 6.36 -5.72
CA ASN A 103 25.19 5.82 -4.35
C ASN A 103 23.90 6.10 -3.56
N ASP A 104 23.19 7.14 -3.90
CA ASP A 104 22.03 7.71 -3.20
C ASP A 104 20.74 7.60 -4.03
N ALA A 105 20.57 6.47 -4.69
CA ALA A 105 19.40 6.21 -5.52
C ALA A 105 18.10 6.30 -4.70
N THR A 106 17.09 6.91 -5.30
CA THR A 106 15.78 7.11 -4.71
C THR A 106 14.70 6.35 -5.47
N PHE A 107 13.91 5.58 -4.74
CA PHE A 107 12.84 4.77 -5.30
C PHE A 107 11.48 5.19 -4.71
N TRP A 108 10.42 4.96 -5.44
CA TRP A 108 9.06 5.18 -4.94
C TRP A 108 8.17 3.97 -5.22
N SER A 109 7.51 3.44 -4.18
CA SER A 109 6.42 2.49 -4.27
C SER A 109 5.11 3.24 -4.01
N ALA A 110 4.35 3.51 -5.06
CA ALA A 110 3.06 4.18 -5.02
C ALA A 110 1.96 3.17 -4.75
N ALA A 111 1.11 3.40 -3.74
CA ALA A 111 0.11 2.48 -3.21
C ALA A 111 0.72 1.16 -2.71
N CYS A 112 1.62 1.28 -1.73
CA CYS A 112 2.42 0.17 -1.18
C CYS A 112 1.61 -0.84 -0.36
N SER A 113 0.34 -0.58 -0.06
CA SER A 113 -0.53 -1.42 0.78
C SER A 113 0.16 -1.77 2.11
N SER A 114 0.06 -3.02 2.55
CA SER A 114 0.69 -3.51 3.79
C SER A 114 2.20 -3.81 3.68
N GLY A 115 2.88 -3.31 2.62
CA GLY A 115 4.33 -3.21 2.55
C GLY A 115 5.06 -4.34 1.82
N GLN A 116 4.40 -5.39 1.34
CA GLN A 116 5.05 -6.51 0.68
C GLN A 116 5.83 -6.08 -0.57
N GLU A 117 5.29 -5.15 -1.38
CA GLU A 117 5.99 -4.64 -2.56
C GLU A 117 7.25 -3.87 -2.18
N VAL A 118 7.13 -2.88 -1.30
CA VAL A 118 8.27 -2.04 -0.93
C VAL A 118 9.38 -2.82 -0.23
N TYR A 119 9.03 -3.81 0.60
CA TYR A 119 10.04 -4.66 1.21
C TYR A 119 10.63 -5.66 0.21
N SER A 120 9.87 -6.13 -0.79
CA SER A 120 10.43 -6.92 -1.90
C SER A 120 11.44 -6.11 -2.70
N MET A 121 11.17 -4.83 -3.01
CA MET A 121 12.14 -3.93 -3.63
C MET A 121 13.39 -3.79 -2.76
N SER A 122 13.21 -3.56 -1.47
CA SER A 122 14.32 -3.40 -0.53
C SER A 122 15.18 -4.66 -0.40
N MET A 123 14.58 -5.86 -0.43
CA MET A 123 15.32 -7.13 -0.46
C MET A 123 16.13 -7.28 -1.75
N VAL A 124 15.57 -6.93 -2.90
CA VAL A 124 16.30 -6.95 -4.19
C VAL A 124 17.52 -6.03 -4.13
N ILE A 125 17.35 -4.82 -3.60
CA ILE A 125 18.47 -3.87 -3.44
C ILE A 125 19.53 -4.45 -2.49
N GLU A 126 19.15 -5.04 -1.37
CA GLU A 126 20.08 -5.66 -0.41
C GLU A 126 20.84 -6.86 -1.03
N GLU A 127 20.13 -7.70 -1.79
CA GLU A 127 20.71 -8.80 -2.54
C GLU A 127 21.69 -8.30 -3.61
N PHE A 128 21.36 -7.21 -4.31
CA PHE A 128 22.24 -6.56 -5.28
C PHE A 128 23.51 -6.01 -4.62
N MET A 129 23.38 -5.26 -3.53
CA MET A 129 24.51 -4.71 -2.75
C MET A 129 25.43 -5.79 -2.25
N SER A 130 24.90 -6.97 -1.90
CA SER A 130 25.70 -8.12 -1.47
C SER A 130 26.58 -8.69 -2.59
N ARG A 131 26.16 -8.53 -3.86
CA ARG A 131 26.92 -8.95 -5.05
C ARG A 131 27.84 -7.87 -5.58
N ARG A 132 27.49 -6.61 -5.39
CA ARG A 132 28.20 -5.41 -5.89
C ARG A 132 28.65 -4.55 -4.71
N ALA A 133 29.77 -4.90 -4.09
CA ALA A 133 30.30 -4.15 -2.94
C ALA A 133 30.40 -2.64 -3.23
N MET A 134 30.00 -1.81 -2.27
CA MET A 134 30.02 -0.33 -2.34
C MET A 134 28.91 0.33 -3.18
N ALA A 135 28.02 -0.43 -3.82
CA ALA A 135 26.94 0.15 -4.62
C ALA A 135 25.76 0.61 -3.74
N LEU A 136 25.06 1.68 -4.15
CA LEU A 136 23.73 2.07 -3.67
C LEU A 136 23.55 2.18 -2.13
N ARG A 137 24.64 2.49 -1.40
CA ARG A 137 24.68 2.44 0.07
C ARG A 137 23.67 3.34 0.76
N ASN A 138 23.38 4.48 0.18
CA ASN A 138 22.47 5.47 0.72
C ASN A 138 21.10 5.46 0.03
N SER A 139 20.79 4.36 -0.69
CA SER A 139 19.50 4.25 -1.37
C SER A 139 18.34 4.30 -0.39
N THR A 140 17.28 5.00 -0.78
CA THR A 140 16.05 5.15 0.00
C THR A 140 14.84 4.79 -0.83
N ILE A 141 13.80 4.30 -0.18
CA ILE A 141 12.52 4.00 -0.82
C ILE A 141 11.43 4.79 -0.10
N LEU A 142 10.77 5.70 -0.82
CA LEU A 142 9.51 6.27 -0.36
C LEU A 142 8.39 5.27 -0.67
N ALA A 143 7.60 4.95 0.33
CA ALA A 143 6.43 4.10 0.22
C ALA A 143 5.19 4.91 0.58
N THR A 144 4.24 5.00 -0.33
CA THR A 144 3.02 5.78 -0.09
C THR A 144 1.78 4.94 -0.25
N ASP A 145 0.77 5.23 0.55
CA ASP A 145 -0.57 4.67 0.41
C ASP A 145 -1.59 5.67 0.93
N ILE A 146 -2.84 5.57 0.48
CA ILE A 146 -3.93 6.38 0.99
C ILE A 146 -4.49 5.80 2.30
N SER A 147 -4.36 4.49 2.50
CA SER A 147 -4.82 3.78 3.69
C SER A 147 -3.83 3.91 4.84
N THR A 148 -4.23 4.66 5.87
CA THR A 148 -3.43 4.79 7.10
C THR A 148 -3.29 3.46 7.84
N LYS A 149 -4.31 2.61 7.76
CA LYS A 149 -4.31 1.25 8.32
C LYS A 149 -3.23 0.39 7.67
N MET A 150 -3.14 0.41 6.34
CA MET A 150 -2.11 -0.33 5.59
C MET A 150 -0.72 0.20 5.88
N LEU A 151 -0.53 1.51 5.93
CA LEU A 151 0.75 2.11 6.29
C LEU A 151 1.20 1.72 7.71
N ASN A 152 0.29 1.64 8.68
CA ASN A 152 0.62 1.22 10.03
C ASN A 152 1.05 -0.25 10.07
N GLN A 153 0.38 -1.13 9.32
CA GLN A 153 0.80 -2.52 9.15
C GLN A 153 2.19 -2.60 8.46
N ALA A 154 2.38 -1.86 7.38
CA ALA A 154 3.67 -1.80 6.69
C ALA A 154 4.81 -1.32 7.59
N ARG A 155 4.59 -0.28 8.41
CA ARG A 155 5.57 0.22 9.39
C ARG A 155 5.94 -0.79 10.46
N SER A 156 4.98 -1.60 10.92
CA SER A 156 5.27 -2.68 11.88
C SER A 156 6.23 -3.70 11.31
N ALA A 157 6.15 -3.92 9.99
CA ALA A 157 6.93 -4.89 9.25
C ALA A 157 6.83 -6.32 9.80
N VAL A 158 5.71 -6.64 10.47
CA VAL A 158 5.43 -7.96 11.08
C VAL A 158 4.35 -8.66 10.27
N TYR A 159 4.61 -9.90 9.90
CA TYR A 159 3.74 -10.69 9.05
C TYR A 159 3.57 -12.10 9.61
N GLY A 160 2.34 -12.61 9.51
CA GLY A 160 2.03 -13.99 9.86
C GLY A 160 2.46 -14.98 8.78
N GLU A 161 2.49 -16.25 9.14
CA GLU A 161 2.89 -17.37 8.27
C GLU A 161 2.18 -17.33 6.90
N ALA A 162 0.85 -17.28 6.92
CA ALA A 162 0.02 -17.25 5.71
C ALA A 162 0.31 -16.06 4.77
N GLN A 163 0.78 -14.93 5.32
CA GLN A 163 1.19 -13.78 4.51
C GLN A 163 2.56 -14.01 3.87
N LEU A 164 3.48 -14.68 4.58
CA LEU A 164 4.81 -15.01 4.06
C LEU A 164 4.74 -16.05 2.94
N ASP A 165 3.87 -17.03 3.06
CA ASP A 165 3.71 -18.10 2.06
C ASP A 165 3.18 -17.58 0.71
N ARG A 166 2.64 -16.35 0.66
CA ARG A 166 2.17 -15.72 -0.58
C ARG A 166 3.30 -15.03 -1.35
N GLY A 167 4.17 -15.82 -1.97
CA GLY A 167 5.20 -15.36 -2.92
C GLY A 167 6.60 -15.19 -2.34
N LEU A 168 6.81 -15.39 -1.04
CA LEU A 168 8.15 -15.32 -0.44
C LEU A 168 8.85 -16.69 -0.50
N SER A 169 10.05 -16.74 -1.12
CA SER A 169 10.84 -17.97 -1.13
C SER A 169 11.41 -18.28 0.25
N ALA A 170 11.60 -19.58 0.56
CA ALA A 170 12.19 -20.03 1.82
C ALA A 170 13.57 -19.40 2.08
N LYS A 171 14.39 -19.24 1.04
CA LYS A 171 15.69 -18.56 1.12
C LYS A 171 15.56 -17.13 1.60
N ARG A 172 14.66 -16.31 0.97
CA ARG A 172 14.45 -14.91 1.35
C ARG A 172 13.88 -14.79 2.75
N ARG A 173 12.98 -15.70 3.14
CA ARG A 173 12.43 -15.77 4.50
C ARG A 173 13.56 -15.93 5.51
N THR A 174 14.45 -16.91 5.36
CA THR A 174 15.58 -17.12 6.27
C THR A 174 16.55 -15.94 6.32
N VAL A 175 16.84 -15.34 5.18
CA VAL A 175 17.81 -14.24 5.07
C VAL A 175 17.28 -12.92 5.62
N HIS A 176 16.03 -12.57 5.31
CA HIS A 176 15.49 -11.22 5.50
C HIS A 176 14.49 -11.09 6.64
N PHE A 177 14.09 -12.18 7.29
CA PHE A 177 13.16 -12.16 8.42
C PHE A 177 13.77 -12.72 9.68
N GLU A 178 13.21 -12.36 10.80
CA GLU A 178 13.49 -12.88 12.14
C GLU A 178 12.19 -13.19 12.87
N PRO A 179 12.13 -14.20 13.74
CA PRO A 179 10.97 -14.43 14.60
C PRO A 179 10.66 -13.20 15.45
N PHE A 180 9.39 -12.87 15.57
CA PHE A 180 8.95 -11.73 16.37
C PHE A 180 7.49 -11.94 16.84
N GLU A 181 7.27 -11.99 18.16
CA GLU A 181 5.97 -12.30 18.74
C GLU A 181 5.37 -13.59 18.14
N SER A 182 4.14 -13.50 17.62
CA SER A 182 3.44 -14.60 16.95
C SER A 182 3.68 -14.68 15.45
N GLY A 183 4.68 -13.94 14.91
CA GLY A 183 4.95 -13.85 13.48
C GLY A 183 6.43 -13.68 13.16
N PHE A 184 6.70 -13.00 12.07
CA PHE A 184 8.03 -12.72 11.56
C PHE A 184 8.18 -11.26 11.21
N ARG A 185 9.24 -10.62 11.64
CA ARG A 185 9.56 -9.24 11.32
C ARG A 185 10.63 -9.17 10.24
N VAL A 186 10.47 -8.26 9.31
CA VAL A 186 11.50 -7.90 8.34
C VAL A 186 12.71 -7.33 9.07
N LYS A 187 13.93 -7.81 8.79
CA LYS A 187 15.16 -7.36 9.44
C LYS A 187 15.51 -5.90 9.14
N ASP A 188 16.24 -5.26 10.05
CA ASP A 188 16.60 -3.84 9.96
C ASP A 188 17.31 -3.44 8.66
N LYS A 189 18.17 -4.28 8.12
CA LYS A 189 18.85 -4.04 6.84
C LYS A 189 17.89 -3.74 5.68
N VAL A 190 16.71 -4.37 5.70
CA VAL A 190 15.68 -4.17 4.70
C VAL A 190 14.75 -3.02 5.08
N ARG A 191 14.40 -2.88 6.37
CA ARG A 191 13.45 -1.87 6.86
C ARG A 191 14.01 -0.45 6.81
N SER A 192 15.29 -0.27 7.17
CA SER A 192 15.89 1.03 7.44
C SER A 192 15.90 1.98 6.25
N ARG A 193 15.87 1.45 5.02
CA ARG A 193 15.83 2.28 3.82
C ARG A 193 14.43 2.76 3.41
N VAL A 194 13.37 2.24 4.05
CA VAL A 194 11.98 2.57 3.69
C VAL A 194 11.44 3.71 4.54
N ARG A 195 10.80 4.68 3.89
CA ARG A 195 10.07 5.78 4.52
C ARG A 195 8.61 5.72 4.08
N PHE A 196 7.71 5.75 5.05
CA PHE A 196 6.26 5.65 4.79
C PHE A 196 5.59 7.01 4.94
N LYS A 197 4.78 7.38 3.94
CA LYS A 197 4.00 8.62 3.93
C LYS A 197 2.58 8.34 3.42
N GLU A 198 1.57 8.93 4.07
CA GLU A 198 0.23 8.97 3.52
C GLU A 198 0.21 9.88 2.28
N GLN A 199 -0.36 9.39 1.20
CA GLN A 199 -0.47 10.14 -0.05
C GLN A 199 -1.65 9.65 -0.87
N ASN A 200 -2.53 10.58 -1.21
CA ASN A 200 -3.53 10.37 -2.24
C ASN A 200 -2.90 10.68 -3.61
N LEU A 201 -2.91 9.72 -4.53
CA LEU A 201 -2.29 9.88 -5.86
C LEU A 201 -3.02 10.88 -6.77
N GLN A 202 -4.27 11.25 -6.43
CA GLN A 202 -4.98 12.34 -7.11
C GLN A 202 -4.50 13.73 -6.68
N GLN A 203 -3.83 13.84 -5.54
CA GLN A 203 -3.26 15.08 -5.06
C GLN A 203 -1.90 15.35 -5.69
N GLU A 204 -1.41 16.58 -5.53
CA GLU A 204 -0.11 16.98 -6.06
C GLU A 204 1.02 16.08 -5.54
N ILE A 205 1.68 15.38 -6.45
CA ILE A 205 2.81 14.48 -6.17
C ILE A 205 4.18 15.12 -6.43
N ALA A 206 4.23 16.30 -7.05
CA ALA A 206 5.48 17.00 -7.36
C ALA A 206 6.32 17.30 -6.12
N THR A 207 5.68 17.47 -4.97
CA THR A 207 6.33 17.71 -3.66
C THR A 207 7.04 16.48 -3.10
N LEU A 208 6.83 15.30 -3.66
CA LEU A 208 7.49 14.06 -3.22
C LEU A 208 8.95 13.98 -3.65
N GLY A 209 9.38 14.80 -4.62
CA GLY A 209 10.74 14.84 -5.12
C GLY A 209 10.93 14.11 -6.46
N LYS A 210 12.17 13.74 -6.74
CA LYS A 210 12.55 12.99 -7.94
C LYS A 210 12.99 11.59 -7.57
N PHE A 211 12.70 10.63 -8.44
CA PHE A 211 12.98 9.21 -8.20
C PHE A 211 13.70 8.60 -9.42
N ASP A 212 14.65 7.72 -9.16
CA ASP A 212 15.34 6.95 -10.20
C ASP A 212 14.45 5.82 -10.72
N CYS A 213 13.53 5.32 -9.90
CA CYS A 213 12.54 4.33 -10.31
C CYS A 213 11.26 4.45 -9.49
N ILE A 214 10.11 4.30 -10.16
CA ILE A 214 8.78 4.33 -9.54
C ILE A 214 8.06 3.01 -9.82
N PHE A 215 7.59 2.36 -8.75
CA PHE A 215 6.63 1.27 -8.83
C PHE A 215 5.23 1.84 -8.58
N CYS A 216 4.39 1.82 -9.61
CA CYS A 216 2.98 2.21 -9.54
C CYS A 216 2.17 1.07 -10.19
N ARG A 217 1.78 0.09 -9.41
CA ARG A 217 1.22 -1.16 -9.90
C ARG A 217 -0.10 -1.50 -9.22
N ASN A 218 -1.05 -2.03 -10.01
CA ASN A 218 -2.37 -2.46 -9.53
C ASN A 218 -3.17 -1.35 -8.82
N VAL A 219 -3.02 -0.11 -9.25
CA VAL A 219 -3.67 1.09 -8.70
C VAL A 219 -4.66 1.68 -9.70
N LEU A 220 -4.37 1.59 -11.00
CA LEU A 220 -5.12 2.15 -12.11
C LEU A 220 -6.08 1.13 -12.72
#